data_00c52b3993dbeea8919016531b7e1c94
#
_entry.id   00c52b3993dbeea8919016531b7e1c94
#
_cell.length_a   1.000
_cell.length_b   1.000
_cell.length_c   1.000
_cell.angle_alpha   90.00
_cell.angle_beta   90.00
_cell.angle_gamma   90.00
#
_symmetry.space_group_name_H-M   'P 1'
#
loop_
_entity.id
_entity.type
_entity.pdbx_description
1 polymer ?
#
loop_
_entity_poly.entity_id
_entity_poly.type
_entity_poly.pdbx_seq_one_letter_code
_entity_poly.pdbx_strand_id
1 'polypeptide(L)'
;MTHEGETPPIDLTKKHCVPCEIGTRPFDLETINELLRVVPEWKLEDTKIIKRGFRFKDFVEAMKFVNKVANIAESEGHHPDIFISYNYVRIMLMTHNIGGLSENDFIMAAKINELYIKEYTG
;
A
#
# COMPACT_ATOMS: atom_id res chain seq x y z
N MET A 1 29.17 -9.18 -9.63
CA MET A 1 29.07 -8.38 -9.97
C MET A 1 28.56 -7.54 -9.34
N THR A 2 28.82 -6.94 -9.27
CA THR A 2 28.31 -6.04 -8.62
C THR A 2 27.19 -5.50 -9.18
N HIS A 3 26.69 -4.66 -8.63
CA HIS A 3 25.58 -3.93 -9.05
C HIS A 3 26.00 -2.58 -9.46
N GLU A 4 27.09 -2.52 -10.18
CA GLU A 4 27.53 -1.27 -10.63
C GLU A 4 26.52 -0.66 -11.46
N GLY A 5 26.18 0.55 -11.27
CA GLY A 5 25.18 1.24 -12.04
C GLY A 5 23.76 1.00 -11.61
N GLU A 6 23.56 0.08 -10.68
CA GLU A 6 22.22 -0.12 -10.18
C GLU A 6 21.91 0.88 -9.10
N THR A 7 20.73 1.44 -9.12
CA THR A 7 20.28 2.25 -7.99
C THR A 7 19.76 1.31 -6.92
N PRO A 8 19.96 1.65 -5.65
CA PRO A 8 19.33 0.86 -4.58
C PRO A 8 17.83 0.87 -4.75
N PRO A 9 17.15 -0.18 -4.28
CA PRO A 9 15.69 -0.17 -4.31
C PRO A 9 15.16 1.04 -3.55
N ILE A 10 14.06 1.59 -4.07
CA ILE A 10 13.41 2.71 -3.41
C ILE A 10 12.81 2.21 -2.10
N ASP A 11 13.11 2.89 -1.00
CA ASP A 11 12.51 2.57 0.28
C ASP A 11 11.30 3.46 0.47
N LEU A 12 10.15 2.96 0.04
CA LEU A 12 8.90 3.71 0.12
C LEU A 12 8.43 3.92 1.55
N THR A 13 8.90 3.09 2.50
CA THR A 13 8.48 3.24 3.89
C THR A 13 8.97 4.54 4.50
N LYS A 14 10.00 5.14 3.92
CA LYS A 14 10.55 6.40 4.43
C LYS A 14 9.97 7.62 3.75
N LYS A 15 9.14 7.43 2.74
CA LYS A 15 8.49 8.54 2.05
C LYS A 15 7.17 8.88 2.71
N HIS A 16 6.65 10.05 2.43
CA HIS A 16 5.35 10.49 2.92
C HIS A 16 4.44 10.81 1.75
N CYS A 17 3.15 10.57 1.96
CA CYS A 17 2.16 10.89 0.94
C CYS A 17 2.02 12.40 0.81
N VAL A 18 1.76 12.87 -0.39
CA VAL A 18 1.50 14.27 -0.66
C VAL A 18 0.15 14.39 -1.37
N PRO A 19 -0.57 15.50 -1.18
CA PRO A 19 -1.85 15.66 -1.87
C PRO A 19 -1.68 15.62 -3.37
N CYS A 20 -2.60 14.94 -4.05
CA CYS A 20 -2.63 14.93 -5.51
C CYS A 20 -3.67 15.94 -5.97
N GLU A 21 -3.28 16.81 -6.90
CA GLU A 21 -4.22 17.79 -7.44
C GLU A 21 -5.15 17.13 -8.44
N ILE A 22 -6.39 17.62 -8.48
CA ILE A 22 -7.37 17.16 -9.47
C ILE A 22 -6.78 17.46 -10.85
N GLY A 23 -6.85 16.48 -11.74
CA GLY A 23 -6.30 16.60 -13.09
C GLY A 23 -4.89 16.03 -13.23
N THR A 24 -4.25 15.64 -12.11
CA THR A 24 -2.98 14.92 -12.17
C THR A 24 -3.23 13.60 -12.89
N ARG A 25 -2.32 13.24 -13.78
CA ARG A 25 -2.45 12.01 -14.54
C ARG A 25 -2.11 10.80 -13.66
N PRO A 26 -2.96 9.78 -13.60
CA PRO A 26 -2.61 8.56 -12.86
C PRO A 26 -1.42 7.85 -13.52
N PHE A 27 -0.74 7.01 -12.76
CA PHE A 27 0.37 6.23 -13.29
C PHE A 27 -0.11 5.33 -14.44
N ASP A 28 0.74 5.17 -15.44
CA ASP A 28 0.50 4.21 -16.51
C ASP A 28 0.91 2.81 -16.06
N LEU A 29 0.56 1.81 -16.88
CA LEU A 29 0.79 0.42 -16.52
C LEU A 29 2.27 0.10 -16.31
N GLU A 30 3.13 0.71 -17.09
CA GLU A 30 4.56 0.46 -16.97
C GLU A 30 5.09 0.92 -15.60
N THR A 31 4.73 2.12 -15.18
CA THR A 31 5.12 2.65 -13.88
C THR A 31 4.53 1.81 -12.76
N ILE A 32 3.25 1.42 -12.90
CA ILE A 32 2.59 0.57 -11.91
C ILE A 32 3.36 -0.74 -11.74
N ASN A 33 3.71 -1.38 -12.85
CA ASN A 33 4.41 -2.67 -12.79
C ASN A 33 5.79 -2.54 -12.15
N GLU A 34 6.48 -1.42 -12.38
CA GLU A 34 7.75 -1.19 -11.74
C GLU A 34 7.61 -1.08 -10.22
N LEU A 35 6.61 -0.33 -9.77
CA LEU A 35 6.39 -0.14 -8.34
C LEU A 35 5.83 -1.39 -7.67
N LEU A 36 5.06 -2.20 -8.39
CA LEU A 36 4.58 -3.48 -7.83
C LEU A 36 5.73 -4.43 -7.52
N ARG A 37 6.88 -4.28 -8.17
CA ARG A 37 8.05 -5.09 -7.83
C ARG A 37 8.58 -4.79 -6.45
N VAL A 38 8.31 -3.60 -5.94
CA VAL A 38 8.73 -3.18 -4.59
C VAL A 38 7.75 -3.70 -3.55
N VAL A 39 6.49 -3.90 -3.95
CA VAL A 39 5.44 -4.42 -3.06
C VAL A 39 4.74 -5.59 -3.75
N PRO A 40 5.47 -6.70 -3.97
CA PRO A 40 4.97 -7.80 -4.81
C PRO A 40 3.76 -8.54 -4.23
N GLU A 41 3.46 -8.35 -2.95
CA GLU A 41 2.30 -8.96 -2.31
C GLU A 41 0.99 -8.30 -2.74
N TRP A 42 1.07 -7.10 -3.27
CA TRP A 42 -0.10 -6.34 -3.70
C TRP A 42 -0.44 -6.67 -5.15
N LYS A 43 -1.73 -6.76 -5.44
CA LYS A 43 -2.21 -7.12 -6.77
C LYS A 43 -2.95 -5.95 -7.39
N LEU A 44 -2.79 -5.80 -8.71
CA LEU A 44 -3.45 -4.75 -9.46
C LEU A 44 -4.86 -5.19 -9.85
N GLU A 45 -5.81 -4.27 -9.73
CA GLU A 45 -7.18 -4.50 -10.19
C GLU A 45 -7.59 -3.32 -11.08
N ASP A 46 -8.06 -3.62 -12.29
CA ASP A 46 -8.56 -2.62 -13.25
C ASP A 46 -7.60 -1.47 -13.53
N THR A 47 -6.31 -1.70 -13.40
CA THR A 47 -5.26 -0.70 -13.56
C THR A 47 -5.41 0.52 -12.66
N LYS A 48 -6.33 0.50 -11.71
CA LYS A 48 -6.67 1.66 -10.89
C LYS A 48 -6.52 1.43 -9.40
N ILE A 49 -6.46 0.18 -8.97
CA ILE A 49 -6.48 -0.18 -7.56
C ILE A 49 -5.40 -1.21 -7.31
N ILE A 50 -4.70 -1.12 -6.16
CA ILE A 50 -3.89 -2.23 -5.69
C ILE A 50 -4.51 -2.75 -4.41
N LYS A 51 -4.45 -4.07 -4.21
CA LYS A 51 -5.09 -4.71 -3.07
C LYS A 51 -4.24 -5.82 -2.51
N ARG A 52 -4.40 -6.08 -1.22
CA ARG A 52 -3.74 -7.17 -0.54
C ARG A 52 -4.65 -7.71 0.57
N GLY A 53 -4.70 -9.03 0.73
CA GLY A 53 -5.41 -9.69 1.82
C GLY A 53 -4.45 -10.11 2.92
N PHE A 54 -4.93 -10.09 4.16
CA PHE A 54 -4.16 -10.44 5.35
C PHE A 54 -4.99 -11.37 6.21
N ARG A 55 -4.34 -12.38 6.80
CA ARG A 55 -5.01 -13.30 7.71
C ARG A 55 -4.42 -13.19 9.10
N PHE A 56 -5.28 -13.37 10.08
CA PHE A 56 -4.90 -13.26 11.49
C PHE A 56 -5.42 -14.45 12.27
N LYS A 57 -5.01 -14.54 13.53
CA LYS A 57 -5.42 -15.62 14.41
C LYS A 57 -6.93 -15.57 14.68
N ASP A 58 -7.45 -14.37 14.91
CA ASP A 58 -8.85 -14.19 15.26
C ASP A 58 -9.27 -12.75 14.96
N PHE A 59 -10.50 -12.41 15.30
CA PHE A 59 -11.05 -11.09 15.06
C PHE A 59 -10.32 -9.99 15.83
N VAL A 60 -9.93 -10.28 17.07
CA VAL A 60 -9.24 -9.28 17.91
C VAL A 60 -7.92 -8.87 17.25
N GLU A 61 -7.15 -9.84 16.77
CA GLU A 61 -5.87 -9.54 16.11
C GLU A 61 -6.11 -8.80 14.79
N ALA A 62 -7.14 -9.19 14.04
CA ALA A 62 -7.48 -8.48 12.80
C ALA A 62 -7.80 -7.02 13.10
N MET A 63 -8.58 -6.75 14.13
CA MET A 63 -8.95 -5.37 14.47
C MET A 63 -7.78 -4.55 14.99
N LYS A 64 -6.86 -5.17 15.71
CA LYS A 64 -5.64 -4.47 16.11
C LYS A 64 -4.85 -3.99 14.90
N PHE A 65 -4.73 -4.85 13.88
CA PHE A 65 -4.05 -4.49 12.65
C PHE A 65 -4.80 -3.35 11.93
N VAL A 66 -6.11 -3.48 11.82
CA VAL A 66 -6.95 -2.45 11.16
C VAL A 66 -6.76 -1.09 11.84
N ASN A 67 -6.75 -1.07 13.17
CA ASN A 67 -6.58 0.19 13.89
C ASN A 67 -5.20 0.81 13.65
N LYS A 68 -4.17 -0.02 13.53
CA LYS A 68 -2.83 0.49 13.23
C LYS A 68 -2.74 1.01 11.80
N VAL A 69 -3.39 0.33 10.86
CA VAL A 69 -3.48 0.81 9.48
C VAL A 69 -4.20 2.15 9.45
N ALA A 70 -5.28 2.29 10.22
CA ALA A 70 -6.02 3.56 10.31
C ALA A 70 -5.12 4.69 10.81
N ASN A 71 -4.27 4.41 11.79
CA ASN A 71 -3.35 5.42 12.31
C ASN A 71 -2.36 5.87 11.24
N ILE A 72 -1.84 4.93 10.44
CA ILE A 72 -0.94 5.26 9.33
C ILE A 72 -1.70 6.12 8.32
N ALA A 73 -2.92 5.72 7.97
CA ALA A 73 -3.73 6.44 6.98
C ALA A 73 -4.00 7.87 7.41
N GLU A 74 -4.32 8.07 8.70
CA GLU A 74 -4.54 9.42 9.22
C GLU A 74 -3.27 10.24 9.22
N SER A 75 -2.17 9.62 9.59
CA SER A 75 -0.87 10.29 9.60
C SER A 75 -0.44 10.72 8.21
N GLU A 76 -0.72 9.91 7.19
CA GLU A 76 -0.31 10.20 5.82
C GLU A 76 -1.36 10.99 5.03
N GLY A 77 -2.57 11.09 5.55
CA GLY A 77 -3.65 11.77 4.83
C GLY A 77 -4.07 11.06 3.56
N HIS A 78 -3.91 9.73 3.52
CA HIS A 78 -4.29 8.92 2.36
C HIS A 78 -4.98 7.65 2.87
N HIS A 79 -6.25 7.50 2.56
CA HIS A 79 -7.12 6.53 3.22
C HIS A 79 -7.46 5.35 2.34
N PRO A 80 -7.17 4.12 2.79
CA PRO A 80 -7.53 2.92 2.03
C PRO A 80 -8.99 2.55 2.25
N ASP A 81 -9.50 1.68 1.38
CA ASP A 81 -10.72 0.97 1.65
C ASP A 81 -10.36 -0.31 2.38
N ILE A 82 -11.12 -0.67 3.41
CA ILE A 82 -10.80 -1.81 4.25
C ILE A 82 -12.03 -2.71 4.34
N PHE A 83 -11.85 -3.97 3.97
CA PHE A 83 -12.88 -4.99 4.11
C PHE A 83 -12.45 -5.94 5.24
N ILE A 84 -13.34 -6.22 6.17
CA ILE A 84 -13.06 -7.06 7.32
C ILE A 84 -14.06 -8.21 7.34
N SER A 85 -13.55 -9.43 7.45
CA SER A 85 -14.40 -10.61 7.61
C SER A 85 -13.72 -11.53 8.61
N TYR A 86 -14.18 -11.46 9.84
CA TYR A 86 -13.65 -12.20 10.99
C TYR A 86 -12.13 -12.03 11.12
N ASN A 87 -11.34 -13.00 10.70
CA ASN A 87 -9.88 -12.95 10.81
C ASN A 87 -9.19 -12.58 9.49
N TYR A 88 -9.94 -12.10 8.51
CA TYR A 88 -9.42 -11.72 7.21
C TYR A 88 -9.63 -10.22 6.99
N VAL A 89 -8.58 -9.55 6.53
CA VAL A 89 -8.66 -8.12 6.20
C VAL A 89 -8.15 -7.94 4.78
N ARG A 90 -8.91 -7.25 3.94
CA ARG A 90 -8.44 -6.90 2.61
C ARG A 90 -8.36 -5.39 2.52
N ILE A 91 -7.21 -4.89 2.09
CA ILE A 91 -6.97 -3.47 1.95
C ILE A 91 -6.84 -3.14 0.48
N MET A 92 -7.52 -2.07 0.06
CA MET A 92 -7.50 -1.59 -1.31
C MET A 92 -7.07 -0.15 -1.30
N LEU A 93 -6.17 0.20 -2.21
CA LEU A 93 -5.61 1.55 -2.30
C LEU A 93 -5.80 2.11 -3.69
N MET A 94 -6.20 3.38 -3.74
CA MET A 94 -6.38 4.11 -4.98
C MET A 94 -6.35 5.59 -4.62
N THR A 95 -5.98 6.43 -5.57
CA THR A 95 -6.03 7.88 -5.37
C THR A 95 -7.26 8.41 -6.08
N HIS A 96 -8.34 8.62 -5.31
CA HIS A 96 -9.65 8.95 -5.87
C HIS A 96 -9.66 10.24 -6.69
N ASN A 97 -8.94 11.27 -6.23
CA ASN A 97 -8.90 12.56 -6.91
C ASN A 97 -8.45 12.48 -8.37
N ILE A 98 -7.68 11.47 -8.72
CA ILE A 98 -7.15 11.35 -10.07
C ILE A 98 -7.68 10.10 -10.79
N GLY A 99 -8.53 9.33 -10.11
CA GLY A 99 -9.16 8.15 -10.72
C GLY A 99 -8.21 7.01 -11.02
N GLY A 100 -7.17 6.85 -10.24
CA GLY A 100 -6.20 5.78 -10.45
C GLY A 100 -5.11 5.79 -9.41
N LEU A 101 -3.93 5.27 -9.78
CA LEU A 101 -2.83 5.10 -8.84
C LEU A 101 -1.82 6.22 -8.91
N SER A 102 -1.26 6.56 -7.76
CA SER A 102 -0.16 7.51 -7.63
C SER A 102 0.88 6.89 -6.72
N GLU A 103 1.99 7.59 -6.52
CA GLU A 103 3.03 7.12 -5.60
C GLU A 103 2.47 6.93 -4.20
N ASN A 104 1.48 7.73 -3.79
CA ASN A 104 0.89 7.62 -2.45
C ASN A 104 0.36 6.23 -2.15
N ASP A 105 -0.23 5.57 -3.14
CA ASP A 105 -0.78 4.23 -2.96
C ASP A 105 0.32 3.23 -2.65
N PHE A 106 1.46 3.36 -3.32
CA PHE A 106 2.60 2.46 -3.11
C PHE A 106 3.33 2.77 -1.80
N ILE A 107 3.37 4.02 -1.40
CA ILE A 107 3.91 4.41 -0.10
C ILE A 107 3.08 3.75 1.01
N MET A 108 1.75 3.85 0.91
CA MET A 108 0.87 3.22 1.89
C MET A 108 1.03 1.72 1.89
N ALA A 109 1.11 1.09 0.72
CA ALA A 109 1.29 -0.35 0.62
C ALA A 109 2.56 -0.80 1.32
N ALA A 110 3.66 -0.07 1.13
CA ALA A 110 4.94 -0.39 1.76
C ALA A 110 4.88 -0.24 3.27
N LYS A 111 4.24 0.82 3.76
CA LYS A 111 4.11 1.05 5.21
C LYS A 111 3.23 -0.01 5.87
N ILE A 112 2.17 -0.43 5.18
CA ILE A 112 1.28 -1.49 5.69
C ILE A 112 2.02 -2.82 5.71
N ASN A 113 2.82 -3.11 4.67
CA ASN A 113 3.65 -4.31 4.65
C ASN A 113 4.61 -4.34 5.83
N GLU A 114 5.26 -3.21 6.09
CA GLU A 114 6.21 -3.11 7.19
C GLU A 114 5.53 -3.37 8.53
N LEU A 115 4.36 -2.80 8.71
CA LEU A 115 3.57 -3.01 9.92
C LEU A 115 3.25 -4.50 10.10
N TYR A 116 2.80 -5.16 9.03
CA TYR A 116 2.42 -6.55 9.11
C TYR A 116 3.60 -7.45 9.46
N ILE A 117 4.74 -7.20 8.83
CA ILE A 117 5.96 -7.96 9.10
C ILE A 117 6.39 -7.81 10.55
N LYS A 118 6.37 -6.60 11.09
CA LYS A 118 6.82 -6.34 12.46
C LYS A 118 5.91 -6.94 13.50
N GLU A 119 4.62 -6.94 13.24
CA GLU A 119 3.64 -7.27 14.30
C GLU A 119 3.09 -8.68 14.22
N TYR A 120 3.07 -9.29 13.02
CA TYR A 120 2.28 -10.50 12.82
C TYR A 120 3.00 -11.66 12.15
N THR A 121 4.22 -11.50 11.72
CA THR A 121 4.94 -12.61 11.08
C THR A 121 6.11 -13.08 11.89
N GLY A 122 6.14 -12.64 13.10
CA GLY A 122 7.00 -13.10 14.09
C GLY A 122 8.38 -13.33 13.92
#